data_2c7f1c7bf835f8d0fd4cff15963c7a77
#
_entry.id   2c7f1c7bf835f8d0fd4cff15963c7a77
#
_cell.length_a   1.000
_cell.length_b   1.000
_cell.length_c   1.000
_cell.angle_alpha   90.00
_cell.angle_beta   90.00
_cell.angle_gamma   90.00
#
_symmetry.space_group_name_H-M   'P 1'
#
loop_
_entity.id
_entity.type
_entity.pdbx_description
1 polymer ?
#
loop_
_entity_poly.entity_id
_entity_poly.type
_entity_poly.pdbx_seq_one_letter_code
_entity_poly.pdbx_strand_id
1 'polypeptide(L)'
;MDEASFCPWWHLSDALSAQGRDFNVQVEAFTVELGSQEKIDLAAAFDDANSILSYLNHKNVLVDAAHQPKQMTRYACHLGDYFAYYAPIGGMVEYVAPLGAHIKAGEPIAHILRMERYLTEQPLQTLSLDCDAIAILHFASASVNQGTELYKFFTNVFEL
;
A
#
# COMPACT_ATOMS: atom_id res chain seq x y z
N MET A 1 -3.06 1.08 -12.35
CA MET A 1 -3.22 2.02 -13.48
C MET A 1 -4.57 2.68 -13.33
N ASP A 2 -4.62 3.99 -13.38
CA ASP A 2 -5.89 4.73 -13.25
C ASP A 2 -6.69 4.59 -14.55
N GLU A 3 -7.67 3.70 -14.53
CA GLU A 3 -8.49 3.35 -15.68
C GLU A 3 -9.30 4.54 -16.21
N ALA A 4 -9.78 5.40 -15.32
CA ALA A 4 -10.55 6.58 -15.68
C ALA A 4 -9.72 7.61 -16.46
N SER A 5 -8.46 7.82 -16.10
CA SER A 5 -7.55 8.74 -16.78
C SER A 5 -7.00 8.17 -18.09
N PHE A 6 -6.96 6.84 -18.21
CA PHE A 6 -6.40 6.16 -19.40
C PHE A 6 -7.45 5.84 -20.47
N CYS A 7 -8.70 5.66 -20.09
CA CYS A 7 -9.79 5.27 -20.98
C CYS A 7 -9.96 6.19 -22.21
N PRO A 8 -9.91 7.53 -22.12
CA PRO A 8 -10.00 8.41 -23.28
C PRO A 8 -8.93 8.16 -24.34
N TRP A 9 -7.72 7.81 -23.93
CA TRP A 9 -6.60 7.52 -24.85
C TRP A 9 -6.78 6.20 -25.59
N TRP A 10 -7.33 5.19 -24.94
CA TRP A 10 -7.71 3.93 -25.62
C TRP A 10 -8.79 4.17 -26.64
N HIS A 11 -9.85 4.89 -26.31
CA HIS A 11 -10.90 5.24 -27.27
C HIS A 11 -10.38 6.04 -28.47
N LEU A 12 -9.44 6.94 -28.24
CA LEU A 12 -8.78 7.68 -29.33
C LEU A 12 -7.97 6.75 -30.22
N SER A 13 -7.19 5.84 -29.62
CA SER A 13 -6.41 4.83 -30.33
C SER A 13 -7.33 3.96 -31.21
N ASP A 14 -8.42 3.45 -30.64
CA ASP A 14 -9.38 2.60 -31.34
C ASP A 14 -10.06 3.35 -32.50
N ALA A 15 -10.47 4.60 -32.26
CA ALA A 15 -11.10 5.43 -33.28
C ALA A 15 -10.16 5.75 -34.45
N LEU A 16 -8.88 5.96 -34.19
CA LEU A 16 -7.87 6.21 -35.23
C LEU A 16 -7.51 4.92 -35.97
N SER A 17 -7.38 3.81 -35.27
CA SER A 17 -7.13 2.50 -35.87
C SER A 17 -8.28 2.06 -36.79
N ALA A 18 -9.52 2.34 -36.41
CA ALA A 18 -10.69 2.10 -37.27
C ALA A 18 -10.68 2.92 -38.57
N GLN A 19 -9.91 4.00 -38.62
CA GLN A 19 -9.69 4.83 -39.83
C GLN A 19 -8.39 4.46 -40.58
N GLY A 20 -7.75 3.34 -40.23
CA GLY A 20 -6.49 2.88 -40.83
C GLY A 20 -5.28 3.73 -40.44
N ARG A 21 -5.35 4.44 -39.30
CA ARG A 21 -4.26 5.23 -38.73
C ARG A 21 -3.70 4.52 -37.51
N ASP A 22 -2.45 4.11 -37.59
CA ASP A 22 -1.76 3.59 -36.40
C ASP A 22 -1.45 4.74 -35.43
N PHE A 23 -2.03 4.66 -34.23
CA PHE A 23 -1.75 5.56 -33.14
C PHE A 23 -1.28 4.77 -31.93
N ASN A 24 0.01 4.87 -31.63
CA ASN A 24 0.57 4.27 -30.43
C ASN A 24 0.39 5.24 -29.27
N VAL A 25 -0.41 4.86 -28.29
CA VAL A 25 -0.63 5.65 -27.07
C VAL A 25 0.65 5.64 -26.25
N GLN A 26 1.35 6.76 -26.20
CA GLN A 26 2.53 6.98 -25.36
C GLN A 26 2.20 7.83 -24.13
N VAL A 27 1.03 7.63 -23.56
CA VAL A 27 0.57 8.34 -22.38
C VAL A 27 0.66 7.40 -21.18
N GLU A 28 1.28 7.86 -20.12
CA GLU A 28 1.25 7.21 -18.82
C GLU A 28 0.33 8.02 -17.89
N ALA A 29 -0.60 7.33 -17.25
CA ALA A 29 -1.47 7.91 -16.24
C ALA A 29 -1.53 6.95 -15.04
N PHE A 30 -1.33 7.49 -13.86
CA PHE A 30 -1.45 6.74 -12.60
C PHE A 30 -1.79 7.69 -11.47
N THR A 31 -2.45 7.16 -10.47
CA THR A 31 -2.70 7.85 -9.20
C THR A 31 -1.59 7.47 -8.23
N VAL A 32 -1.02 8.45 -7.56
CA VAL A 32 -0.05 8.25 -6.48
C VAL A 32 -0.78 8.49 -5.16
N GLU A 33 -0.89 7.46 -4.36
CA GLU A 33 -1.41 7.57 -3.00
C GLU A 33 -0.25 7.88 -2.05
N LEU A 34 -0.35 8.98 -1.33
CA LEU A 34 0.70 9.49 -0.46
C LEU A 34 0.29 9.36 1.00
N GLY A 35 1.08 8.62 1.78
CA GLY A 35 0.95 8.52 3.23
C GLY A 35 -0.46 8.26 3.75
N SER A 36 -0.78 8.83 4.91
CA SER A 36 -2.08 8.71 5.59
C SER A 36 -2.65 10.09 5.91
N GLN A 37 -3.94 10.28 5.69
CA GLN A 37 -4.63 11.53 6.07
C GLN A 37 -4.75 11.73 7.59
N GLU A 38 -4.53 10.68 8.38
CA GLU A 38 -4.65 10.69 9.85
C GLU A 38 -3.34 11.02 10.56
N LYS A 39 -2.22 11.12 9.79
CA LYS A 39 -0.88 11.32 10.35
C LYS A 39 -0.07 12.28 9.50
N ILE A 40 0.65 13.20 10.15
CA ILE A 40 1.69 13.99 9.50
C ILE A 40 3.03 13.26 9.71
N ASP A 41 3.70 12.90 8.62
CA ASP A 41 5.03 12.31 8.61
C ASP A 41 5.89 13.08 7.61
N LEU A 42 6.69 14.03 8.12
CA LEU A 42 7.49 14.91 7.27
C LEU A 42 8.61 14.16 6.53
N ALA A 43 9.15 13.08 7.12
CA ALA A 43 10.18 12.27 6.48
C ALA A 43 9.58 11.52 5.29
N ALA A 44 8.44 10.85 5.49
CA ALA A 44 7.73 10.16 4.42
C ALA A 44 7.29 11.14 3.31
N ALA A 45 6.75 12.31 3.65
CA ALA A 45 6.36 13.32 2.66
C ALA A 45 7.54 13.82 1.83
N PHE A 46 8.74 13.94 2.43
CA PHE A 46 9.95 14.31 1.72
C PHE A 46 10.43 13.19 0.77
N ASP A 47 10.36 11.93 1.20
CA ASP A 47 10.69 10.77 0.37
C ASP A 47 9.71 10.61 -0.80
N ASP A 48 8.42 10.83 -0.57
CA ASP A 48 7.39 10.84 -1.62
C ASP A 48 7.67 11.92 -2.67
N ALA A 49 7.96 13.14 -2.23
CA ALA A 49 8.32 14.25 -3.14
C ALA A 49 9.57 13.91 -3.97
N ASN A 50 10.63 13.37 -3.35
CA ASN A 50 11.84 12.95 -4.05
C ASN A 50 11.56 11.81 -5.04
N SER A 51 10.66 10.91 -4.72
CA SER A 51 10.25 9.81 -5.62
C SER A 51 9.56 10.35 -6.87
N ILE A 52 8.67 11.33 -6.72
CA ILE A 52 8.00 12.01 -7.85
C ILE A 52 9.04 12.75 -8.71
N LEU A 53 9.95 13.50 -8.10
CA LEU A 53 10.99 14.22 -8.83
C LEU A 53 11.93 13.26 -9.57
N SER A 54 12.29 12.14 -8.97
CA SER A 54 13.10 11.09 -9.59
C SER A 54 12.39 10.47 -10.80
N TYR A 55 11.08 10.24 -10.70
CA TYR A 55 10.27 9.79 -11.83
C TYR A 55 10.25 10.81 -12.96
N LEU A 56 10.02 12.09 -12.69
CA LEU A 56 10.03 13.15 -13.70
C LEU A 56 11.40 13.30 -14.38
N ASN A 57 12.48 13.11 -13.60
CA ASN A 57 13.83 13.10 -14.14
C ASN A 57 14.07 11.88 -15.04
N HIS A 58 13.62 10.68 -14.63
CA HIS A 58 13.67 9.46 -15.45
C HIS A 58 12.92 9.60 -16.78
N LYS A 59 11.82 10.38 -16.78
CA LYS A 59 11.03 10.67 -17.98
C LYS A 59 11.57 11.84 -18.80
N ASN A 60 12.70 12.41 -18.45
CA ASN A 60 13.30 13.60 -19.08
C ASN A 60 12.39 14.84 -19.10
N VAL A 61 11.42 14.92 -18.18
CA VAL A 61 10.59 16.12 -17.95
C VAL A 61 11.36 17.11 -17.08
N LEU A 62 12.11 16.59 -16.12
CA LEU A 62 13.03 17.35 -15.28
C LEU A 62 14.46 16.86 -15.57
N VAL A 63 15.42 17.78 -15.65
CA VAL A 63 16.84 17.43 -15.77
C VAL A 63 17.54 17.90 -14.50
N ASP A 64 17.71 16.98 -13.55
CA ASP A 64 18.35 17.26 -12.28
C ASP A 64 19.20 16.07 -11.82
N ALA A 65 20.48 16.30 -11.60
CA ALA A 65 21.41 15.27 -11.14
C ALA A 65 21.15 14.81 -9.68
N ALA A 66 20.49 15.65 -8.88
CA ALA A 66 20.18 15.33 -7.48
C ALA A 66 19.04 14.30 -7.34
N HIS A 67 18.17 14.18 -8.33
CA HIS A 67 16.98 13.33 -8.29
C HIS A 67 17.10 12.12 -9.23
N GLN A 68 18.16 11.35 -9.07
CA GLN A 68 18.33 10.11 -9.83
C GLN A 68 17.51 8.97 -9.24
N PRO A 69 16.92 8.09 -10.08
CA PRO A 69 16.22 6.90 -9.61
C PRO A 69 17.15 6.04 -8.76
N LYS A 70 16.69 5.68 -7.56
CA LYS A 70 17.39 4.70 -6.72
C LYS A 70 17.02 3.30 -7.20
N GLN A 71 18.03 2.44 -7.38
CA GLN A 71 17.77 1.02 -7.52
C GLN A 71 17.31 0.48 -6.17
N MET A 72 16.11 -0.10 -6.15
CA MET A 72 15.53 -0.74 -4.96
C MET A 72 15.09 -2.15 -5.35
N THR A 73 15.32 -3.10 -4.47
CA THR A 73 14.71 -4.43 -4.59
C THR A 73 13.20 -4.27 -4.52
N ARG A 74 12.51 -4.79 -5.52
CA ARG A 74 11.05 -4.75 -5.62
C ARG A 74 10.50 -6.14 -5.39
N TYR A 75 9.46 -6.22 -4.57
CA TYR A 75 8.76 -7.46 -4.28
C TYR A 75 7.36 -7.43 -4.88
N ALA A 76 6.90 -8.57 -5.34
CA ALA A 76 5.54 -8.77 -5.81
C ALA A 76 4.99 -10.08 -5.24
N CYS A 77 3.68 -10.23 -5.29
CA CYS A 77 3.01 -11.49 -5.08
C CYS A 77 1.92 -11.67 -6.15
N HIS A 78 1.44 -12.89 -6.32
CA HIS A 78 0.24 -13.12 -7.12
C HIS A 78 -1.00 -12.59 -6.40
N LEU A 79 -2.03 -12.22 -7.13
CA LEU A 79 -3.25 -11.66 -6.53
C LEU A 79 -3.90 -12.61 -5.51
N GLY A 80 -3.75 -13.93 -5.67
CA GLY A 80 -4.22 -14.92 -4.71
C GLY A 80 -3.43 -14.98 -3.40
N ASP A 81 -2.24 -14.38 -3.38
CA ASP A 81 -1.34 -14.31 -2.21
C ASP A 81 -1.43 -12.94 -1.48
N TYR A 82 -2.37 -12.11 -1.90
CA TYR A 82 -2.74 -10.84 -1.26
C TYR A 82 -4.02 -11.05 -0.46
N PHE A 83 -4.02 -10.66 0.81
CA PHE A 83 -5.21 -10.77 1.65
C PHE A 83 -5.33 -9.63 2.66
N ALA A 84 -6.56 -9.42 3.13
CA ALA A 84 -6.88 -8.51 4.22
C ALA A 84 -7.12 -9.29 5.51
N TYR A 85 -6.63 -8.73 6.62
CA TYR A 85 -6.89 -9.24 7.98
C TYR A 85 -7.90 -8.34 8.68
N TYR A 86 -8.96 -8.92 9.18
CA TYR A 86 -10.07 -8.19 9.78
C TYR A 86 -10.09 -8.34 11.30
N ALA A 87 -10.54 -7.28 11.98
CA ALA A 87 -10.69 -7.28 13.44
C ALA A 87 -11.68 -8.36 13.89
N PRO A 88 -11.25 -9.33 14.72
CA PRO A 88 -12.16 -10.36 15.25
C PRO A 88 -13.11 -9.80 16.31
N ILE A 89 -12.76 -8.66 16.90
CA ILE A 89 -13.55 -7.94 17.93
C ILE A 89 -13.35 -6.43 17.75
N GLY A 90 -14.26 -5.64 18.32
CA GLY A 90 -14.07 -4.18 18.44
C GLY A 90 -13.19 -3.81 19.62
N GLY A 91 -12.59 -2.61 19.56
CA GLY A 91 -11.74 -2.06 20.61
C GLY A 91 -10.78 -0.99 20.13
N MET A 92 -9.72 -0.75 20.91
CA MET A 92 -8.61 0.13 20.54
C MET A 92 -7.43 -0.72 20.10
N VAL A 93 -6.93 -0.49 18.88
CA VAL A 93 -5.85 -1.28 18.27
C VAL A 93 -4.52 -0.56 18.43
N GLU A 94 -3.52 -1.30 18.91
CA GLU A 94 -2.10 -0.98 18.76
C GLU A 94 -1.54 -1.81 17.60
N TYR A 95 -1.10 -1.14 16.54
CA TYR A 95 -0.47 -1.79 15.38
C TYR A 95 1.01 -2.06 15.70
N VAL A 96 1.39 -3.33 15.76
CA VAL A 96 2.74 -3.77 16.17
C VAL A 96 3.64 -4.03 14.97
N ALA A 97 3.08 -4.64 13.91
CA ALA A 97 3.84 -4.97 12.72
C ALA A 97 4.12 -3.71 11.87
N PRO A 98 5.38 -3.31 11.66
CA PRO A 98 5.71 -2.19 10.80
C PRO A 98 5.39 -2.51 9.33
N LEU A 99 4.96 -1.50 8.57
CA LEU A 99 4.75 -1.66 7.13
C LEU A 99 6.08 -1.94 6.42
N GLY A 100 6.06 -2.88 5.48
CA GLY A 100 7.24 -3.38 4.78
C GLY A 100 8.02 -4.46 5.55
N ALA A 101 7.67 -4.75 6.81
CA ALA A 101 8.35 -5.77 7.60
C ALA A 101 7.93 -7.19 7.20
N HIS A 102 8.90 -8.09 7.17
CA HIS A 102 8.65 -9.52 7.12
C HIS A 102 8.24 -10.02 8.51
N ILE A 103 7.09 -10.65 8.58
CA ILE A 103 6.47 -11.16 9.81
C ILE A 103 6.45 -12.68 9.72
N LYS A 104 6.88 -13.34 10.77
CA LYS A 104 6.82 -14.80 10.86
C LYS A 104 5.48 -15.27 11.40
N ALA A 105 5.08 -16.47 10.99
CA ALA A 105 3.90 -17.12 11.56
C ALA A 105 3.96 -17.13 13.09
N GLY A 106 2.89 -16.70 13.74
CA GLY A 106 2.77 -16.60 15.19
C GLY A 106 3.30 -15.29 15.79
N GLU A 107 4.04 -14.45 15.06
CA GLU A 107 4.47 -13.15 15.56
C GLU A 107 3.27 -12.20 15.71
N PRO A 108 3.25 -11.36 16.78
CA PRO A 108 2.21 -10.38 16.98
C PRO A 108 2.17 -9.35 15.82
N ILE A 109 0.98 -9.13 15.27
CA ILE A 109 0.73 -8.05 14.31
C ILE A 109 0.04 -6.85 14.93
N ALA A 110 -0.81 -7.09 15.91
CA ALA A 110 -1.54 -6.04 16.63
C ALA A 110 -2.00 -6.52 18.00
N HIS A 111 -2.32 -5.57 18.86
CA HIS A 111 -3.03 -5.79 20.12
C HIS A 111 -4.34 -5.03 20.10
N ILE A 112 -5.45 -5.66 20.46
CA ILE A 112 -6.75 -5.00 20.67
C ILE A 112 -7.01 -4.86 22.16
N LEU A 113 -7.07 -3.62 22.65
CA LEU A 113 -7.52 -3.29 24.00
C LEU A 113 -9.05 -3.26 24.01
N ARG A 114 -9.59 -4.14 24.80
CA ARG A 114 -11.04 -4.21 25.07
C ARG A 114 -11.39 -3.30 26.24
N MET A 115 -11.94 -2.15 25.94
CA MET A 115 -12.23 -1.10 26.94
C MET A 115 -13.19 -1.61 28.04
N GLU A 116 -14.13 -2.47 27.70
CA GLU A 116 -15.07 -3.07 28.65
C GLU A 116 -14.42 -4.09 29.60
N ARG A 117 -13.17 -4.50 29.28
CA ARG A 117 -12.39 -5.45 30.07
C ARG A 117 -11.13 -4.84 30.68
N TYR A 118 -10.98 -3.53 30.61
CA TYR A 118 -9.72 -2.88 31.01
C TYR A 118 -9.35 -3.10 32.50
N LEU A 119 -10.35 -3.38 33.38
CA LEU A 119 -10.16 -3.74 34.78
C LEU A 119 -10.00 -5.25 35.02
N THR A 120 -9.95 -6.06 33.98
CA THR A 120 -9.76 -7.51 34.08
C THR A 120 -8.31 -7.90 33.89
N GLU A 121 -7.96 -9.18 34.20
CA GLU A 121 -6.60 -9.69 34.04
C GLU A 121 -6.13 -9.80 32.58
N GLN A 122 -7.05 -9.77 31.62
CA GLN A 122 -6.73 -9.90 30.18
C GLN A 122 -7.50 -8.87 29.33
N PRO A 123 -7.15 -7.58 29.44
CA PRO A 123 -7.81 -6.56 28.63
C PRO A 123 -7.32 -6.53 27.17
N LEU A 124 -6.12 -7.08 26.90
CA LEU A 124 -5.50 -7.09 25.57
C LEU A 124 -5.70 -8.43 24.89
N GLN A 125 -6.14 -8.40 23.64
CA GLN A 125 -6.12 -9.54 22.73
C GLN A 125 -5.02 -9.36 21.70
N THR A 126 -4.05 -10.26 21.71
CA THR A 126 -2.97 -10.30 20.70
C THR A 126 -3.48 -10.97 19.43
N LEU A 127 -3.18 -10.37 18.28
CA LEU A 127 -3.46 -10.91 16.97
C LEU A 127 -2.16 -11.32 16.30
N SER A 128 -2.18 -12.45 15.59
CA SER A 128 -1.05 -12.98 14.83
C SER A 128 -1.57 -13.64 13.55
N LEU A 129 -0.65 -13.96 12.64
CA LEU A 129 -0.93 -14.73 11.42
C LEU A 129 -0.47 -16.17 11.57
N ASP A 130 -1.11 -17.09 10.86
CA ASP A 130 -0.72 -18.49 10.79
C ASP A 130 0.35 -18.77 9.71
N CYS A 131 0.76 -17.74 8.95
CA CYS A 131 1.74 -17.84 7.89
C CYS A 131 2.71 -16.65 7.89
N ASP A 132 3.86 -16.82 7.23
CA ASP A 132 4.81 -15.75 6.98
C ASP A 132 4.21 -14.74 5.98
N ALA A 133 4.38 -13.44 6.23
CA ALA A 133 3.79 -12.40 5.41
C ALA A 133 4.61 -11.09 5.45
N ILE A 134 4.33 -10.17 4.52
CA ILE A 134 4.80 -8.78 4.58
C ILE A 134 3.59 -7.88 4.81
N ALA A 135 3.63 -7.04 5.85
CA ALA A 135 2.59 -6.02 6.08
C ALA A 135 2.76 -4.88 5.07
N ILE A 136 1.74 -4.60 4.28
CA ILE A 136 1.81 -3.56 3.22
C ILE A 136 0.93 -2.35 3.50
N LEU A 137 -0.10 -2.50 4.30
CA LEU A 137 -1.00 -1.43 4.70
C LEU A 137 -1.63 -1.78 6.04
N HIS A 138 -1.90 -0.78 6.89
CA HIS A 138 -2.77 -0.94 8.05
C HIS A 138 -3.81 0.19 8.10
N PHE A 139 -4.91 -0.07 8.80
CA PHE A 139 -5.96 0.93 9.02
C PHE A 139 -5.41 2.11 9.84
N ALA A 140 -5.83 3.32 9.49
CA ALA A 140 -5.27 4.54 10.06
C ALA A 140 -5.75 4.82 11.50
N SER A 141 -6.96 4.38 11.85
CA SER A 141 -7.56 4.65 13.16
C SER A 141 -7.26 3.54 14.17
N ALA A 142 -6.99 3.93 15.41
CA ALA A 142 -6.90 2.99 16.52
C ALA A 142 -8.27 2.48 16.97
N SER A 143 -9.36 3.21 16.74
CA SER A 143 -10.72 2.78 17.11
C SER A 143 -11.30 1.91 16.01
N VAL A 144 -11.65 0.67 16.32
CA VAL A 144 -12.16 -0.30 15.36
C VAL A 144 -13.37 -1.06 15.88
N ASN A 145 -14.23 -1.45 14.95
CA ASN A 145 -15.32 -2.39 15.20
C ASN A 145 -14.91 -3.80 14.74
N GLN A 146 -15.61 -4.81 15.20
CA GLN A 146 -15.51 -6.16 14.63
C GLN A 146 -15.76 -6.10 13.12
N GLY A 147 -14.89 -6.73 12.33
CA GLY A 147 -14.95 -6.74 10.88
C GLY A 147 -14.28 -5.53 10.19
N THR A 148 -13.70 -4.57 10.95
CA THR A 148 -12.83 -3.55 10.36
C THR A 148 -11.60 -4.21 9.75
N GLU A 149 -11.23 -3.85 8.52
CA GLU A 149 -9.97 -4.27 7.89
C GLU A 149 -8.81 -3.62 8.65
N LEU A 150 -7.98 -4.44 9.31
CA LEU A 150 -6.85 -3.94 10.11
C LEU A 150 -5.57 -3.82 9.29
N TYR A 151 -5.28 -4.84 8.50
CA TYR A 151 -4.06 -4.93 7.71
C TYR A 151 -4.34 -5.52 6.34
N LYS A 152 -3.43 -5.22 5.41
CA LYS A 152 -3.24 -5.96 4.17
C LYS A 152 -1.86 -6.56 4.13
N PHE A 153 -1.76 -7.78 3.62
CA PHE A 153 -0.54 -8.58 3.60
C PHE A 153 -0.27 -9.18 2.23
N PHE A 154 1.02 -9.33 1.93
CA PHE A 154 1.53 -10.19 0.89
C PHE A 154 2.10 -11.47 1.50
N THR A 155 1.78 -12.62 0.88
CA THR A 155 2.45 -13.90 1.13
C THR A 155 3.12 -14.37 -0.16
N ASN A 156 3.96 -15.41 -0.08
CA ASN A 156 4.63 -16.02 -1.24
C ASN A 156 5.26 -14.96 -2.18
N VAL A 157 5.93 -13.96 -1.58
CA VAL A 157 6.55 -12.88 -2.32
C VAL A 157 7.74 -13.36 -3.13
N PHE A 158 7.93 -12.75 -4.31
CA PHE A 158 9.09 -12.94 -5.17
C PHE A 158 9.69 -11.58 -5.55
N GLU A 159 10.97 -11.59 -5.88
CA GLU A 159 11.70 -10.41 -6.33
C GLU A 159 11.46 -10.18 -7.83
N LEU A 160 11.31 -8.89 -8.23
CA LEU A 160 11.11 -8.48 -9.63
C LEU A 160 12.43 -8.05 -10.27
#